data_12c9b1150ad7db9b4844b4678afb856c
#
_entry.id   12c9b1150ad7db9b4844b4678afb856c
#
_cell.length_a   1.000
_cell.length_b   1.000
_cell.length_c   1.000
_cell.angle_alpha   90.00
_cell.angle_beta   90.00
_cell.angle_gamma   90.00
#
_symmetry.space_group_name_H-M   'P 1'
#
loop_
_entity.id
_entity.type
_entity.pdbx_description
1 polymer ?
#
loop_
_entity_poly.entity_id
_entity_poly.type
_entity_poly.pdbx_seq_one_letter_code
_entity_poly.pdbx_strand_id
1 'polypeptide(L)'
;KSIYYKNKVPLEEHILIKRLDLAWALNEISKDGQKAFYTGSISKKIVEAMQQNNGYITAKDLENYQPRFSQPIQTSYRDHKVLAHPPPAGGAAVLLEGLNIIENFEIDKMGPNSASFVHLFAEALQRGHMDRSRFMGDPAFYNVPIEKIISKQRAESLAKDINLNLVTKSESINPESLFNEGENTTHYSIIDNDGNVVSNTYTLGYSFGSGVTIPGTGILLNNQMNNFAY
;
A
#
# COMPACT_ATOMS: atom_id res chain seq x y z
N LYS A 1 -8.44 -7.61 -22.28
CA LYS A 1 -9.85 -7.36 -22.72
C LYS A 1 -10.61 -8.65 -23.06
N SER A 2 -9.98 -9.64 -23.75
CA SER A 2 -10.66 -10.86 -24.17
C SER A 2 -11.24 -11.74 -23.06
N ILE A 3 -10.74 -11.63 -21.83
CA ILE A 3 -11.21 -12.42 -20.69
C ILE A 3 -12.49 -11.83 -20.08
N TYR A 4 -12.58 -10.49 -20.03
CA TYR A 4 -13.64 -9.76 -19.33
C TYR A 4 -14.66 -9.12 -20.28
N TYR A 5 -14.44 -9.27 -21.60
CA TYR A 5 -15.28 -8.68 -22.63
C TYR A 5 -15.63 -9.72 -23.69
N LYS A 6 -16.87 -9.71 -24.13
CA LYS A 6 -17.36 -10.43 -25.32
C LYS A 6 -17.87 -9.41 -26.33
N ASN A 7 -17.32 -9.42 -27.54
CA ASN A 7 -17.71 -8.46 -28.60
C ASN A 7 -17.61 -6.97 -28.16
N LYS A 8 -16.55 -6.62 -27.41
CA LYS A 8 -16.31 -5.28 -26.84
C LYS A 8 -17.30 -4.84 -25.75
N VAL A 9 -18.19 -5.70 -25.30
CA VAL A 9 -19.11 -5.45 -24.17
C VAL A 9 -18.58 -6.17 -22.93
N PRO A 10 -18.57 -5.55 -21.74
CA PRO A 10 -18.22 -6.23 -20.51
C PRO A 10 -19.10 -7.47 -20.31
N LEU A 11 -18.52 -8.51 -19.69
CA LEU A 11 -19.31 -9.69 -19.30
C LEU A 11 -20.33 -9.29 -18.22
N GLU A 12 -21.49 -9.93 -18.26
CA GLU A 12 -22.52 -9.77 -17.24
C GLU A 12 -22.07 -10.42 -15.91
N GLU A 13 -22.72 -10.05 -14.82
CA GLU A 13 -22.51 -10.66 -13.52
C GLU A 13 -22.87 -12.18 -13.56
N HIS A 14 -22.23 -12.94 -12.67
CA HIS A 14 -22.42 -14.38 -12.50
C HIS A 14 -21.99 -15.27 -13.68
N ILE A 15 -21.28 -14.72 -14.68
CA ILE A 15 -20.72 -15.54 -15.76
C ILE A 15 -19.46 -16.27 -15.26
N LEU A 16 -19.37 -17.57 -15.55
CA LEU A 16 -18.18 -18.38 -15.27
C LEU A 16 -17.02 -17.96 -16.19
N ILE A 17 -15.97 -17.37 -15.60
CA ILE A 17 -14.75 -17.00 -16.31
C ILE A 17 -13.70 -18.11 -16.15
N LYS A 18 -13.16 -18.60 -17.26
CA LYS A 18 -12.03 -19.54 -17.29
C LYS A 18 -10.75 -18.80 -17.66
N ARG A 19 -9.76 -18.84 -16.77
CA ARG A 19 -8.45 -18.20 -16.96
C ARG A 19 -7.36 -19.26 -17.18
N LEU A 20 -7.31 -19.83 -18.37
CA LEU A 20 -6.40 -20.93 -18.70
C LEU A 20 -4.93 -20.51 -18.62
N ASP A 21 -4.61 -19.29 -19.02
CA ASP A 21 -3.26 -18.74 -18.93
C ASP A 21 -2.77 -18.64 -17.48
N LEU A 22 -3.66 -18.16 -16.59
CA LEU A 22 -3.34 -18.10 -15.16
C LEU A 22 -3.23 -19.50 -14.55
N ALA A 23 -4.09 -20.43 -14.96
CA ALA A 23 -4.02 -21.81 -14.52
C ALA A 23 -2.66 -22.45 -14.92
N TRP A 24 -2.17 -22.16 -16.14
CA TRP A 24 -0.85 -22.58 -16.55
C TRP A 24 0.25 -21.98 -15.65
N ALA A 25 0.22 -20.67 -15.40
CA ALA A 25 1.22 -20.01 -14.54
C ALA A 25 1.23 -20.57 -13.11
N LEU A 26 0.04 -20.83 -12.53
CA LEU A 26 -0.08 -21.43 -11.19
C LEU A 26 0.44 -22.88 -11.17
N ASN A 27 0.21 -23.66 -12.23
CA ASN A 27 0.78 -25.00 -12.35
C ASN A 27 2.31 -24.98 -12.44
N GLU A 28 2.91 -24.05 -13.17
CA GLU A 28 4.37 -23.89 -13.22
C GLU A 28 4.93 -23.55 -11.83
N ILE A 29 4.29 -22.63 -11.11
CA ILE A 29 4.69 -22.29 -9.73
C ILE A 29 4.53 -23.50 -8.80
N SER A 30 3.47 -24.27 -8.95
CA SER A 30 3.23 -25.47 -8.14
C SER A 30 4.32 -26.55 -8.34
N LYS A 31 4.88 -26.65 -9.56
CA LYS A 31 5.93 -27.62 -9.89
C LYS A 31 7.32 -27.16 -9.44
N ASP A 32 7.68 -25.92 -9.79
CA ASP A 32 9.05 -25.41 -9.69
C ASP A 32 9.22 -24.30 -8.64
N GLY A 33 8.15 -23.98 -7.91
CA GLY A 33 8.15 -22.96 -6.87
C GLY A 33 8.55 -21.58 -7.42
N GLN A 34 9.31 -20.84 -6.62
CA GLN A 34 9.77 -19.50 -7.01
C GLN A 34 10.59 -19.47 -8.29
N LYS A 35 11.29 -20.57 -8.62
CA LYS A 35 12.11 -20.64 -9.85
C LYS A 35 11.27 -20.44 -11.11
N ALA A 36 10.04 -20.98 -11.16
CA ALA A 36 9.16 -20.80 -12.30
C ALA A 36 8.93 -19.32 -12.59
N PHE A 37 8.74 -18.52 -11.54
CA PHE A 37 8.42 -17.10 -11.67
C PHE A 37 9.65 -16.23 -11.93
N TYR A 38 10.75 -16.42 -11.20
CA TYR A 38 11.88 -15.50 -11.22
C TYR A 38 12.97 -15.84 -12.25
N THR A 39 13.15 -17.12 -12.59
CA THR A 39 14.21 -17.55 -13.52
C THR A 39 13.73 -18.55 -14.58
N GLY A 40 12.49 -19.01 -14.48
CA GLY A 40 11.94 -20.09 -15.31
C GLY A 40 11.05 -19.64 -16.46
N SER A 41 10.01 -20.42 -16.71
CA SER A 41 9.09 -20.26 -17.84
C SER A 41 8.29 -18.96 -17.78
N ILE A 42 7.87 -18.54 -16.59
CA ILE A 42 7.11 -17.30 -16.38
C ILE A 42 8.01 -16.09 -16.58
N SER A 43 9.21 -16.08 -15.99
CA SER A 43 10.22 -15.02 -16.17
C SER A 43 10.50 -14.72 -17.65
N LYS A 44 10.68 -15.77 -18.46
CA LYS A 44 10.91 -15.62 -19.91
C LYS A 44 9.77 -14.85 -20.58
N LYS A 45 8.52 -15.22 -20.29
CA LYS A 45 7.34 -14.54 -20.86
C LYS A 45 7.21 -13.08 -20.39
N ILE A 46 7.57 -12.79 -19.13
CA ILE A 46 7.60 -11.42 -18.62
C ILE A 46 8.62 -10.58 -19.43
N VAL A 47 9.85 -11.09 -19.56
CA VAL A 47 10.93 -10.38 -20.25
C VAL A 47 10.61 -10.18 -21.75
N GLU A 48 10.05 -11.19 -22.41
CA GLU A 48 9.59 -11.08 -23.79
C GLU A 48 8.52 -9.99 -23.95
N ALA A 49 7.54 -9.94 -23.06
CA ALA A 49 6.50 -8.92 -23.05
C ALA A 49 7.08 -7.51 -22.81
N MET A 50 8.07 -7.38 -21.94
CA MET A 50 8.77 -6.12 -21.70
C MET A 50 9.52 -5.65 -22.94
N GLN A 51 10.27 -6.53 -23.60
CA GLN A 51 11.02 -6.21 -24.82
C GLN A 51 10.09 -5.75 -25.97
N GLN A 52 8.96 -6.43 -26.15
CA GLN A 52 7.98 -6.12 -27.18
C GLN A 52 7.24 -4.79 -26.96
N ASN A 53 7.16 -4.31 -25.71
CA ASN A 53 6.36 -3.15 -25.33
C ASN A 53 7.17 -2.02 -24.68
N ASN A 54 8.50 -2.02 -24.85
CA ASN A 54 9.42 -1.04 -24.24
C ASN A 54 9.27 -0.94 -22.71
N GLY A 55 9.00 -2.06 -22.03
CA GLY A 55 8.93 -2.15 -20.58
C GLY A 55 10.32 -2.23 -19.95
N TYR A 56 10.38 -2.01 -18.64
CA TYR A 56 11.64 -1.86 -17.91
C TYR A 56 12.14 -3.13 -17.22
N ILE A 57 11.30 -4.13 -16.99
CA ILE A 57 11.67 -5.34 -16.23
C ILE A 57 12.58 -6.22 -17.10
N THR A 58 13.78 -6.50 -16.61
CA THR A 58 14.76 -7.38 -17.25
C THR A 58 14.83 -8.75 -16.57
N ALA A 59 15.48 -9.71 -17.23
CA ALA A 59 15.76 -11.02 -16.63
C ALA A 59 16.59 -10.89 -15.33
N LYS A 60 17.53 -9.95 -15.32
CA LYS A 60 18.39 -9.70 -14.17
C LYS A 60 17.63 -9.11 -12.97
N ASP A 61 16.62 -8.27 -13.21
CA ASP A 61 15.78 -7.71 -12.15
C ASP A 61 14.99 -8.82 -11.47
N LEU A 62 14.43 -9.75 -12.25
CA LEU A 62 13.71 -10.91 -11.72
C LEU A 62 14.63 -11.85 -10.95
N GLU A 63 15.78 -12.22 -11.51
CA GLU A 63 16.76 -13.12 -10.89
C GLU A 63 17.30 -12.56 -9.58
N ASN A 64 17.54 -11.26 -9.51
CA ASN A 64 18.09 -10.59 -8.33
C ASN A 64 17.03 -10.22 -7.27
N TYR A 65 15.74 -10.40 -7.57
CA TYR A 65 14.69 -10.06 -6.61
C TYR A 65 14.76 -10.94 -5.37
N GLN A 66 14.77 -10.29 -4.21
CA GLN A 66 14.76 -10.97 -2.91
C GLN A 66 13.71 -10.31 -1.99
N PRO A 67 12.95 -11.09 -1.21
CA PRO A 67 12.08 -10.54 -0.20
C PRO A 67 12.90 -9.84 0.88
N ARG A 68 12.39 -8.72 1.38
CA ARG A 68 13.02 -7.97 2.47
C ARG A 68 12.37 -8.31 3.80
N PHE A 69 13.19 -8.60 4.79
CA PHE A 69 12.77 -8.76 6.18
C PHE A 69 13.14 -7.48 6.93
N SER A 70 12.17 -6.82 7.51
CA SER A 70 12.38 -5.56 8.22
C SER A 70 11.75 -5.61 9.61
N GLN A 71 12.30 -4.86 10.54
CA GLN A 71 11.68 -4.67 11.85
C GLN A 71 10.46 -3.74 11.71
N PRO A 72 9.36 -4.01 12.42
CA PRO A 72 8.22 -3.11 12.43
C PRO A 72 8.60 -1.76 13.03
N ILE A 73 8.00 -0.68 12.52
CA ILE A 73 8.00 0.61 13.21
C ILE A 73 7.01 0.57 14.36
N GLN A 74 7.25 1.36 15.41
CA GLN A 74 6.44 1.29 16.60
C GLN A 74 6.27 2.65 17.28
N THR A 75 5.14 2.79 17.95
CA THR A 75 4.88 3.87 18.91
C THR A 75 4.14 3.32 20.12
N SER A 76 3.91 4.14 21.13
CA SER A 76 2.93 3.89 22.18
C SER A 76 1.67 4.71 21.92
N TYR A 77 0.52 4.20 22.32
CA TYR A 77 -0.74 4.94 22.33
C TYR A 77 -1.54 4.49 23.55
N ARG A 78 -1.83 5.41 24.48
CA ARG A 78 -2.57 5.12 25.72
C ARG A 78 -2.05 3.87 26.44
N ASP A 79 -0.74 3.81 26.67
CA ASP A 79 -0.03 2.70 27.32
C ASP A 79 0.00 1.38 26.53
N HIS A 80 -0.54 1.36 25.32
CA HIS A 80 -0.43 0.21 24.41
C HIS A 80 0.70 0.40 23.40
N LYS A 81 1.45 -0.65 23.17
CA LYS A 81 2.45 -0.71 22.10
C LYS A 81 1.73 -0.93 20.78
N VAL A 82 1.95 -0.05 19.82
CA VAL A 82 1.41 -0.15 18.45
C VAL A 82 2.56 -0.47 17.51
N LEU A 83 2.44 -1.59 16.80
CA LEU A 83 3.39 -2.04 15.77
C LEU A 83 2.76 -1.84 14.40
N ALA A 84 3.57 -1.36 13.45
CA ALA A 84 3.10 -1.15 12.09
C ALA A 84 4.18 -1.48 11.06
N HIS A 85 3.79 -1.65 9.81
CA HIS A 85 4.68 -2.00 8.71
C HIS A 85 5.70 -0.86 8.45
N PRO A 86 6.99 -1.17 8.26
CA PRO A 86 8.00 -0.14 8.00
C PRO A 86 7.89 0.43 6.56
N PRO A 87 8.61 1.52 6.25
CA PRO A 87 8.77 1.97 4.87
C PRO A 87 9.23 0.84 3.92
N PRO A 88 8.76 0.84 2.66
CA PRO A 88 8.10 1.92 1.92
C PRO A 88 6.57 2.03 2.12
N ALA A 89 5.98 1.27 3.03
CA ALA A 89 4.54 1.33 3.31
C ALA A 89 4.17 2.64 4.04
N GLY A 90 3.74 3.65 3.30
CA GLY A 90 3.46 4.98 3.83
C GLY A 90 2.27 5.06 4.78
N GLY A 91 1.24 4.20 4.61
CA GLY A 91 0.04 4.22 5.44
C GLY A 91 0.30 3.93 6.93
N ALA A 92 1.29 3.11 7.24
CA ALA A 92 1.69 2.82 8.61
C ALA A 92 2.25 4.05 9.34
N ALA A 93 3.06 4.87 8.66
CA ALA A 93 3.56 6.12 9.21
C ALA A 93 2.41 7.10 9.52
N VAL A 94 1.47 7.24 8.58
CA VAL A 94 0.25 8.06 8.75
C VAL A 94 -0.55 7.61 9.97
N LEU A 95 -0.74 6.29 10.14
CA LEU A 95 -1.44 5.73 11.29
C LEU A 95 -0.74 6.08 12.61
N LEU A 96 0.56 5.80 12.72
CA LEU A 96 1.31 6.02 13.96
C LEU A 96 1.41 7.50 14.31
N GLU A 97 1.66 8.36 13.33
CA GLU A 97 1.68 9.81 13.52
C GLU A 97 0.29 10.34 13.89
N GLY A 98 -0.76 9.90 13.20
CA GLY A 98 -2.13 10.27 13.52
C GLY A 98 -2.53 9.89 14.94
N LEU A 99 -2.21 8.68 15.41
CA LEU A 99 -2.44 8.25 16.80
C LEU A 99 -1.67 9.14 17.79
N ASN A 100 -0.41 9.44 17.50
CA ASN A 100 0.40 10.31 18.36
C ASN A 100 -0.15 11.75 18.43
N ILE A 101 -0.70 12.28 17.33
CA ILE A 101 -1.37 13.58 17.31
C ILE A 101 -2.64 13.55 18.16
N ILE A 102 -3.50 12.57 17.95
CA ILE A 102 -4.79 12.41 18.64
C ILE A 102 -4.59 12.27 20.16
N GLU A 103 -3.51 11.63 20.60
CA GLU A 103 -3.19 11.44 22.02
C GLU A 103 -3.02 12.75 22.80
N ASN A 104 -2.78 13.88 22.13
CA ASN A 104 -2.71 15.20 22.74
C ASN A 104 -4.09 15.82 23.07
N PHE A 105 -5.18 15.13 22.77
CA PHE A 105 -6.55 15.61 22.95
C PHE A 105 -7.35 14.70 23.89
N GLU A 106 -8.30 15.28 24.59
CA GLU A 106 -9.22 14.56 25.52
C GLU A 106 -10.37 13.90 24.73
N ILE A 107 -10.05 12.90 23.89
CA ILE A 107 -11.05 12.26 23.01
C ILE A 107 -12.19 11.58 23.76
N ASP A 108 -11.96 11.17 25.02
CA ASP A 108 -13.00 10.56 25.87
C ASP A 108 -14.16 11.52 26.15
N LYS A 109 -13.90 12.82 26.05
CA LYS A 109 -14.93 13.86 26.20
C LYS A 109 -15.68 14.17 24.92
N MET A 110 -15.19 13.69 23.76
CA MET A 110 -15.80 14.01 22.46
C MET A 110 -16.97 13.09 22.10
N GLY A 111 -17.00 11.88 22.66
CA GLY A 111 -17.95 10.83 22.34
C GLY A 111 -17.63 10.11 21.02
N PRO A 112 -18.00 8.83 20.89
CA PRO A 112 -17.71 8.03 19.69
C PRO A 112 -18.47 8.56 18.48
N ASN A 113 -17.77 8.67 17.35
CA ASN A 113 -18.33 9.17 16.08
C ASN A 113 -19.00 10.56 16.13
N SER A 114 -18.69 11.35 17.15
CA SER A 114 -19.14 12.75 17.20
C SER A 114 -18.49 13.60 16.12
N ALA A 115 -19.10 14.71 15.74
CA ALA A 115 -18.54 15.65 14.77
C ALA A 115 -17.14 16.16 15.18
N SER A 116 -16.94 16.43 16.47
CA SER A 116 -15.63 16.84 17.02
C SER A 116 -14.57 15.75 16.91
N PHE A 117 -14.92 14.49 17.17
CA PHE A 117 -14.00 13.38 17.01
C PHE A 117 -13.64 13.15 15.53
N VAL A 118 -14.64 13.14 14.64
CA VAL A 118 -14.41 12.97 13.20
C VAL A 118 -13.55 14.11 12.64
N HIS A 119 -13.82 15.35 13.09
CA HIS A 119 -13.01 16.50 12.70
C HIS A 119 -11.55 16.36 13.16
N LEU A 120 -11.31 16.05 14.45
CA LEU A 120 -9.96 15.83 14.97
C LEU A 120 -9.23 14.71 14.23
N PHE A 121 -9.93 13.60 13.97
CA PHE A 121 -9.37 12.46 13.25
C PHE A 121 -8.96 12.84 11.83
N ALA A 122 -9.80 13.58 11.10
CA ALA A 122 -9.49 14.07 9.78
C ALA A 122 -8.27 15.01 9.77
N GLU A 123 -8.21 15.95 10.73
CA GLU A 123 -7.09 16.88 10.88
C GLU A 123 -5.76 16.15 11.18
N ALA A 124 -5.81 15.12 12.04
CA ALA A 124 -4.62 14.32 12.36
C ALA A 124 -4.13 13.51 11.15
N LEU A 125 -5.04 12.82 10.44
CA LEU A 125 -4.70 12.07 9.24
C LEU A 125 -4.19 12.96 8.11
N GLN A 126 -4.77 14.15 7.92
CA GLN A 126 -4.31 15.10 6.91
C GLN A 126 -2.84 15.49 7.13
N ARG A 127 -2.40 15.67 8.38
CA ARG A 127 -1.01 15.95 8.71
C ARG A 127 -0.09 14.76 8.47
N GLY A 128 -0.53 13.57 8.83
CA GLY A 128 0.17 12.33 8.51
C GLY A 128 0.33 12.12 7.00
N HIS A 129 -0.70 12.41 6.22
CA HIS A 129 -0.62 12.37 4.74
C HIS A 129 0.32 13.43 4.17
N MET A 130 0.37 14.63 4.77
CA MET A 130 1.34 15.65 4.40
C MET A 130 2.78 15.14 4.59
N ASP A 131 3.10 14.59 5.76
CA ASP A 131 4.44 14.08 6.04
C ASP A 131 4.77 12.86 5.15
N ARG A 132 3.80 12.00 4.90
CA ARG A 132 3.93 10.93 3.92
C ARG A 132 4.32 11.47 2.53
N SER A 133 3.62 12.47 2.02
CA SER A 133 3.89 13.06 0.72
C SER A 133 5.29 13.67 0.60
N ARG A 134 5.79 14.24 1.70
CA ARG A 134 7.07 14.95 1.74
C ARG A 134 8.28 14.06 1.97
N PHE A 135 8.11 12.98 2.73
CA PHE A 135 9.24 12.26 3.30
C PHE A 135 9.27 10.77 2.99
N MET A 136 8.18 10.20 2.44
CA MET A 136 8.17 8.77 2.18
C MET A 136 8.77 8.45 0.81
N GLY A 137 9.59 7.41 0.77
CA GLY A 137 10.24 6.90 -0.43
C GLY A 137 10.73 5.47 -0.22
N ASP A 138 11.41 4.90 -1.21
CA ASP A 138 12.05 3.58 -1.04
C ASP A 138 13.31 3.73 -0.18
N PRO A 139 13.36 3.10 1.02
CA PRO A 139 14.52 3.20 1.92
C PRO A 139 15.81 2.60 1.33
N ALA A 140 15.76 1.90 0.22
CA ALA A 140 16.95 1.45 -0.51
C ALA A 140 17.68 2.61 -1.22
N PHE A 141 16.96 3.70 -1.52
CA PHE A 141 17.49 4.85 -2.29
C PHE A 141 17.38 6.17 -1.56
N TYR A 142 16.55 6.23 -0.51
CA TYR A 142 16.26 7.45 0.24
C TYR A 142 16.21 7.17 1.73
N ASN A 143 16.89 7.99 2.52
CA ASN A 143 16.86 7.88 3.97
C ASN A 143 15.57 8.49 4.52
N VAL A 144 14.53 7.67 4.65
CA VAL A 144 13.23 8.06 5.21
C VAL A 144 13.39 8.42 6.69
N PRO A 145 13.07 9.67 7.12
CA PRO A 145 13.24 10.09 8.52
C PRO A 145 12.11 9.56 9.42
N ILE A 146 11.88 8.26 9.41
CA ILE A 146 10.71 7.63 10.02
C ILE A 146 10.61 7.89 11.53
N GLU A 147 11.73 7.82 12.25
CA GLU A 147 11.78 8.09 13.70
C GLU A 147 11.34 9.51 14.04
N LYS A 148 11.65 10.48 13.17
CA LYS A 148 11.19 11.87 13.32
C LYS A 148 9.69 11.98 13.07
N ILE A 149 9.18 11.37 11.98
CA ILE A 149 7.76 11.42 11.59
C ILE A 149 6.87 10.87 12.72
N ILE A 150 7.21 9.69 13.25
CA ILE A 150 6.39 9.04 14.29
C ILE A 150 6.75 9.47 15.72
N SER A 151 7.58 10.52 15.91
CA SER A 151 7.95 10.97 17.25
C SER A 151 6.83 11.70 17.96
N LYS A 152 6.74 11.55 19.29
CA LYS A 152 5.79 12.28 20.12
C LYS A 152 6.01 13.80 20.03
N GLN A 153 7.26 14.24 19.98
CA GLN A 153 7.60 15.66 19.84
C GLN A 153 7.05 16.27 18.54
N ARG A 154 7.15 15.53 17.42
CA ARG A 154 6.57 15.95 16.14
C ARG A 154 5.05 16.07 16.26
N ALA A 155 4.43 15.03 16.78
CA ALA A 155 2.99 14.97 16.96
C ALA A 155 2.45 16.09 17.86
N GLU A 156 3.13 16.40 18.96
CA GLU A 156 2.80 17.53 19.84
C GLU A 156 2.87 18.88 19.10
N SER A 157 3.89 19.07 18.26
CA SER A 157 4.01 20.28 17.43
C SER A 157 2.84 20.40 16.45
N LEU A 158 2.49 19.30 15.76
CA LEU A 158 1.38 19.29 14.79
C LEU A 158 0.01 19.44 15.46
N ALA A 159 -0.15 18.91 16.67
CA ALA A 159 -1.38 19.04 17.45
C ALA A 159 -1.69 20.50 17.83
N LYS A 160 -0.67 21.32 18.09
CA LYS A 160 -0.82 22.75 18.41
C LYS A 160 -1.45 23.56 17.27
N ASP A 161 -1.28 23.10 16.04
CA ASP A 161 -1.80 23.77 14.84
C ASP A 161 -3.24 23.34 14.49
N ILE A 162 -3.82 22.39 15.24
CA ILE A 162 -5.20 21.94 15.02
C ILE A 162 -6.18 22.86 15.75
N ASN A 163 -7.10 23.45 14.99
CA ASN A 163 -8.24 24.18 15.54
C ASN A 163 -9.49 23.30 15.51
N LEU A 164 -10.03 22.96 16.68
CA LEU A 164 -11.20 22.06 16.78
C LEU A 164 -12.51 22.66 16.23
N ASN A 165 -12.52 23.95 15.89
CA ASN A 165 -13.71 24.64 15.35
C ASN A 165 -13.56 25.07 13.89
N LEU A 166 -12.38 24.92 13.31
CA LEU A 166 -12.10 25.36 11.92
C LEU A 166 -11.34 24.27 11.17
N VAL A 167 -11.81 23.94 9.98
CA VAL A 167 -11.15 22.99 9.08
C VAL A 167 -9.88 23.59 8.49
N THR A 168 -8.78 22.88 8.59
CA THR A 168 -7.55 23.25 7.88
C THR A 168 -7.70 22.89 6.39
N LYS A 169 -7.53 23.87 5.50
CA LYS A 169 -7.59 23.61 4.06
C LYS A 169 -6.39 22.80 3.62
N SER A 170 -6.61 21.73 2.86
CA SER A 170 -5.54 20.81 2.41
C SER A 170 -4.44 21.56 1.65
N GLU A 171 -4.80 22.55 0.83
CA GLU A 171 -3.86 23.35 0.06
C GLU A 171 -2.92 24.18 0.95
N SER A 172 -3.31 24.49 2.18
CA SER A 172 -2.48 25.25 3.12
C SER A 172 -1.40 24.40 3.79
N ILE A 173 -1.59 23.08 3.87
CA ILE A 173 -0.63 22.15 4.49
C ILE A 173 0.18 21.40 3.44
N ASN A 174 -0.43 21.02 2.32
CA ASN A 174 0.22 20.28 1.24
C ASN A 174 -0.26 20.72 -0.14
N PRO A 175 0.23 21.86 -0.66
CA PRO A 175 -0.22 22.42 -1.94
C PRO A 175 0.12 21.53 -3.15
N GLU A 176 1.06 20.58 -3.01
CA GLU A 176 1.54 19.71 -4.09
C GLU A 176 0.97 18.28 -3.99
N SER A 177 0.00 18.03 -3.13
CA SER A 177 -0.60 16.70 -2.95
C SER A 177 -1.42 16.28 -4.18
N LEU A 178 -0.79 15.55 -5.09
CA LEU A 178 -1.39 14.95 -6.27
C LEU A 178 -1.72 13.46 -6.11
N PHE A 179 -1.73 12.94 -4.88
CA PHE A 179 -1.94 11.51 -4.66
C PHE A 179 -3.40 11.12 -4.83
N ASN A 180 -3.71 10.46 -5.95
CA ASN A 180 -4.88 9.60 -6.08
C ASN A 180 -4.50 8.21 -5.53
N GLU A 181 -4.84 7.92 -4.29
CA GLU A 181 -4.75 6.55 -3.76
C GLU A 181 -5.79 5.66 -4.45
N GLY A 182 -5.34 4.52 -4.95
CA GLY A 182 -6.26 3.51 -5.48
C GLY A 182 -7.10 2.91 -4.34
N GLU A 183 -8.41 2.89 -4.50
CA GLU A 183 -9.38 2.34 -3.53
C GLU A 183 -9.40 0.80 -3.49
N ASN A 184 -8.44 0.12 -4.14
CA ASN A 184 -8.52 -1.30 -4.45
C ASN A 184 -7.36 -2.08 -3.83
N THR A 185 -7.59 -2.62 -2.65
CA THR A 185 -6.62 -3.41 -1.88
C THR A 185 -7.34 -4.58 -1.21
N THR A 186 -6.64 -5.65 -0.94
CA THR A 186 -7.15 -6.77 -0.15
C THR A 186 -6.34 -6.92 1.12
N HIS A 187 -7.05 -7.05 2.24
CA HIS A 187 -6.46 -7.32 3.54
C HIS A 187 -7.17 -8.52 4.19
N TYR A 188 -6.39 -9.39 4.86
CA TYR A 188 -6.94 -10.42 5.72
C TYR A 188 -6.07 -10.63 6.95
N SER A 189 -6.71 -11.05 8.03
CA SER A 189 -6.04 -11.45 9.26
C SER A 189 -6.46 -12.87 9.63
N ILE A 190 -5.52 -13.68 10.08
CA ILE A 190 -5.74 -15.06 10.49
C ILE A 190 -5.12 -15.22 11.89
N ILE A 191 -5.82 -15.91 12.76
CA ILE A 191 -5.30 -16.42 14.02
C ILE A 191 -5.50 -17.94 14.04
N ASP A 192 -4.47 -18.69 14.37
CA ASP A 192 -4.58 -20.14 14.53
C ASP A 192 -4.86 -20.54 15.98
N ASN A 193 -5.06 -21.84 16.21
CA ASN A 193 -5.36 -22.37 17.55
C ASN A 193 -4.19 -22.25 18.53
N ASP A 194 -2.97 -22.06 18.02
CA ASP A 194 -1.75 -21.89 18.82
C ASP A 194 -1.50 -20.42 19.18
N GLY A 195 -2.36 -19.51 18.69
CA GLY A 195 -2.26 -18.08 18.89
C GLY A 195 -1.30 -17.36 17.96
N ASN A 196 -0.82 -18.00 16.89
CA ASN A 196 -0.06 -17.32 15.85
C ASN A 196 -0.98 -16.42 15.05
N VAL A 197 -0.49 -15.22 14.71
CA VAL A 197 -1.27 -14.22 14.00
C VAL A 197 -0.58 -13.84 12.69
N VAL A 198 -1.36 -13.80 11.62
CA VAL A 198 -0.95 -13.24 10.33
C VAL A 198 -1.88 -12.08 10.00
N SER A 199 -1.30 -10.94 9.66
CA SER A 199 -2.01 -9.79 9.12
C SER A 199 -1.36 -9.44 7.77
N ASN A 200 -2.11 -9.64 6.69
CA ASN A 200 -1.55 -9.55 5.34
C ASN A 200 -2.35 -8.58 4.48
N THR A 201 -1.64 -7.62 3.89
CA THR A 201 -2.17 -6.72 2.88
C THR A 201 -1.46 -6.99 1.56
N TYR A 202 -2.21 -7.23 0.50
CA TYR A 202 -1.65 -7.32 -0.84
C TYR A 202 -2.48 -6.50 -1.83
N THR A 203 -1.82 -5.93 -2.82
CA THR A 203 -2.44 -5.04 -3.78
C THR A 203 -1.66 -4.99 -5.08
N LEU A 204 -2.37 -4.70 -6.16
CA LEU A 204 -1.76 -4.30 -7.43
C LEU A 204 -1.68 -2.76 -7.57
N GLY A 205 -2.18 -2.01 -6.59
CA GLY A 205 -2.45 -0.59 -6.66
C GLY A 205 -3.90 -0.36 -7.10
N TYR A 206 -4.17 -0.10 -8.37
CA TYR A 206 -5.54 -0.07 -8.89
C TYR A 206 -6.12 -1.47 -9.09
N SER A 207 -7.45 -1.59 -9.31
CA SER A 207 -8.17 -2.87 -9.46
C SER A 207 -7.52 -3.85 -10.44
N PHE A 208 -6.91 -3.32 -11.51
CA PHE A 208 -6.19 -4.09 -12.53
C PHE A 208 -4.72 -3.67 -12.62
N GLY A 209 -4.16 -3.11 -11.56
CA GLY A 209 -2.79 -2.62 -11.51
C GLY A 209 -2.49 -1.63 -12.65
N SER A 210 -1.43 -1.88 -13.39
CA SER A 210 -1.08 -1.09 -14.59
C SER A 210 -2.00 -1.36 -15.80
N GLY A 211 -2.95 -2.28 -15.71
CA GLY A 211 -3.76 -2.74 -16.82
C GLY A 211 -3.02 -3.63 -17.82
N VAL A 212 -1.77 -3.95 -17.55
CA VAL A 212 -0.92 -4.80 -18.41
C VAL A 212 -0.98 -6.25 -17.95
N THR A 213 -1.41 -7.13 -18.83
CA THR A 213 -1.39 -8.58 -18.64
C THR A 213 -0.26 -9.19 -19.44
N ILE A 214 0.56 -10.02 -18.82
CA ILE A 214 1.64 -10.74 -19.53
C ILE A 214 1.03 -11.85 -20.37
N PRO A 215 1.24 -11.83 -21.72
CA PRO A 215 0.64 -12.81 -22.62
C PRO A 215 0.97 -14.25 -22.25
N GLY A 216 -0.04 -15.12 -22.29
CA GLY A 216 0.11 -16.55 -22.01
C GLY A 216 0.44 -16.90 -20.55
N THR A 217 0.30 -15.95 -19.61
CA THR A 217 0.44 -16.19 -18.17
C THR A 217 -0.78 -15.79 -17.38
N GLY A 218 -1.60 -14.88 -17.92
CA GLY A 218 -2.73 -14.30 -17.20
C GLY A 218 -2.34 -13.42 -15.99
N ILE A 219 -1.05 -13.14 -15.81
CA ILE A 219 -0.53 -12.33 -14.71
C ILE A 219 -0.70 -10.85 -15.04
N LEU A 220 -1.33 -10.11 -14.13
CA LEU A 220 -1.45 -8.67 -14.17
C LEU A 220 -0.25 -8.00 -13.47
N LEU A 221 0.32 -6.98 -14.09
CA LEU A 221 1.36 -6.18 -13.47
C LEU A 221 0.75 -5.09 -12.59
N ASN A 222 1.40 -4.81 -11.48
CA ASN A 222 1.01 -3.75 -10.56
C ASN A 222 1.34 -2.35 -11.11
N ASN A 223 0.80 -1.31 -10.47
CA ASN A 223 1.14 0.10 -10.69
C ASN A 223 1.66 0.78 -9.43
N GLN A 224 2.35 0.05 -8.55
CA GLN A 224 2.82 0.52 -7.25
C GLN A 224 3.83 1.66 -7.32
N MET A 225 4.46 1.88 -8.47
CA MET A 225 5.33 3.05 -8.69
C MET A 225 4.60 4.38 -8.45
N ASN A 226 3.28 4.41 -8.60
CA ASN A 226 2.47 5.59 -8.29
C ASN A 226 2.42 5.95 -6.79
N ASN A 227 2.88 5.06 -5.91
CA ASN A 227 2.91 5.31 -4.47
C ASN A 227 4.15 6.08 -4.01
N PHE A 228 5.13 6.27 -4.87
CA PHE A 228 6.31 7.08 -4.55
C PHE A 228 6.02 8.57 -4.78
N ALA A 229 6.53 9.42 -3.88
CA ALA A 229 6.60 10.85 -4.10
C ALA A 229 7.62 11.15 -5.22
N TYR A 230 7.33 12.12 -6.06
CA TYR A 230 8.21 12.61 -7.12
C TYR A 230 8.96 13.85 -6.66
#